data_9d476d915a816fbe8891caf6073ce560
#
_entry.id   9d476d915a816fbe8891caf6073ce560
#
_cell.length_a   1.000
_cell.length_b   1.000
_cell.length_c   1.000
_cell.angle_alpha   90.00
_cell.angle_beta   90.00
_cell.angle_gamma   90.00
#
_symmetry.space_group_name_H-M   'P 1'
#
loop_
_entity.id
_entity.type
_entity.pdbx_description
1 polymer ?
#
loop_
_entity_poly.entity_id
_entity_poly.type
_entity_poly.pdbx_seq_one_letter_code
_entity_poly.pdbx_strand_id
1 'polypeptide(L)'
;IRYPDTSKNHKISDTYFGTTVTDPYRWLEDDNSPETAQWVKEQNNITFQYLQQISQRDTIKKRLTEIWDYEKISAPTKHGEKYYYYKNEGLQNQSVLYSSEELGGSENIVLDPNSFSSDGTIALSGTYFNMNGNLLGYAKSEGGSDWKEFYVRDITTGKDLEDHLKWIKFSSMSWAGDGFYYSRYPEPEGGGKLDDTNENSWVYYHKLGTGQSSDRLIYSDPENPRISNYASTSADENYLYLSRT
;
A
#
# COMPACT_ATOMS: atom_id res chain seq x y z
N ILE A 1 23.44 -26.25 9.05
CA ILE A 1 23.31 -24.81 9.39
C ILE A 1 23.16 -24.72 10.91
N ARG A 2 24.00 -23.92 11.56
CA ARG A 2 23.82 -23.60 12.99
C ARG A 2 23.30 -22.17 13.07
N TYR A 3 22.10 -21.99 13.60
CA TYR A 3 21.50 -20.69 13.82
C TYR A 3 22.08 -20.05 15.09
N PRO A 4 22.08 -18.70 15.20
CA PRO A 4 22.41 -18.00 16.45
C PRO A 4 21.45 -18.41 17.57
N ASP A 5 21.96 -18.39 18.80
CA ASP A 5 21.11 -18.61 19.96
C ASP A 5 20.13 -17.45 20.12
N THR A 6 18.85 -17.77 20.32
CA THR A 6 17.79 -16.77 20.54
C THR A 6 17.49 -16.67 22.02
N SER A 7 17.55 -15.46 22.57
CA SER A 7 17.23 -15.17 23.97
C SER A 7 15.81 -15.62 24.31
N LYS A 8 15.63 -16.25 25.48
CA LYS A 8 14.34 -16.74 25.96
C LYS A 8 13.94 -16.08 27.26
N ASN A 9 12.76 -15.47 27.29
CA ASN A 9 12.15 -14.96 28.51
C ASN A 9 10.98 -15.86 28.93
N HIS A 10 11.23 -16.82 29.79
CA HIS A 10 10.21 -17.78 30.26
C HIS A 10 9.19 -17.19 31.26
N LYS A 11 9.30 -15.91 31.62
CA LYS A 11 8.35 -15.25 32.53
C LYS A 11 7.12 -14.70 31.80
N ILE A 12 7.17 -14.65 30.51
CA ILE A 12 6.04 -14.15 29.68
C ILE A 12 5.10 -15.32 29.39
N SER A 13 3.82 -15.14 29.66
CA SER A 13 2.79 -16.13 29.39
C SER A 13 1.42 -15.48 29.30
N ASP A 14 0.53 -16.10 28.53
CA ASP A 14 -0.89 -15.76 28.43
C ASP A 14 -1.75 -16.92 28.91
N THR A 15 -2.99 -16.62 29.31
CA THR A 15 -3.95 -17.63 29.71
C THR A 15 -5.13 -17.65 28.74
N TYR A 16 -5.31 -18.75 28.02
CA TYR A 16 -6.40 -18.96 27.10
C TYR A 16 -7.31 -20.08 27.61
N PHE A 17 -8.58 -19.79 27.84
CA PHE A 17 -9.58 -20.75 28.33
C PHE A 17 -9.12 -21.57 29.56
N GLY A 18 -8.41 -20.92 30.48
CA GLY A 18 -7.89 -21.55 31.69
C GLY A 18 -6.55 -22.30 31.53
N THR A 19 -5.96 -22.30 30.35
CA THR A 19 -4.66 -22.89 30.06
C THR A 19 -3.60 -21.81 29.91
N THR A 20 -2.53 -21.87 30.71
CA THR A 20 -1.40 -20.94 30.61
C THR A 20 -0.42 -21.42 29.55
N VAL A 21 -0.12 -20.55 28.58
CA VAL A 21 0.84 -20.77 27.49
C VAL A 21 2.00 -19.82 27.66
N THR A 22 3.23 -20.33 27.75
CA THR A 22 4.44 -19.52 27.85
C THR A 22 4.89 -19.07 26.48
N ASP A 23 5.22 -17.78 26.35
CA ASP A 23 5.78 -17.21 25.13
C ASP A 23 7.17 -16.60 25.39
N PRO A 24 8.24 -17.40 25.31
CA PRO A 24 9.58 -16.93 25.62
C PRO A 24 10.16 -15.98 24.56
N TYR A 25 9.50 -15.82 23.44
CA TYR A 25 9.96 -15.02 22.30
C TYR A 25 9.10 -13.77 22.03
N ARG A 26 8.21 -13.39 22.95
CA ARG A 26 7.32 -12.23 22.85
C ARG A 26 8.07 -10.94 22.50
N TRP A 27 9.33 -10.82 22.92
CA TRP A 27 10.17 -9.65 22.61
C TRP A 27 10.42 -9.46 21.11
N LEU A 28 10.28 -10.50 20.28
CA LEU A 28 10.37 -10.39 18.81
C LEU A 28 9.16 -9.70 18.15
N GLU A 29 8.06 -9.52 18.90
CA GLU A 29 6.87 -8.79 18.41
C GLU A 29 7.14 -7.28 18.32
N ASP A 30 8.10 -6.75 19.09
CA ASP A 30 8.57 -5.37 18.95
C ASP A 30 9.59 -5.27 17.79
N ASP A 31 9.08 -5.04 16.58
CA ASP A 31 9.85 -4.93 15.35
C ASP A 31 10.71 -3.65 15.28
N ASN A 32 10.42 -2.64 16.13
CA ASN A 32 11.17 -1.40 16.26
C ASN A 32 12.30 -1.48 17.30
N SER A 33 12.37 -2.54 18.08
CA SER A 33 13.40 -2.67 19.11
C SER A 33 14.79 -2.93 18.52
N PRO A 34 15.87 -2.34 19.09
CA PRO A 34 17.23 -2.65 18.66
C PRO A 34 17.61 -4.13 18.85
N GLU A 35 17.01 -4.82 19.82
CA GLU A 35 17.26 -6.24 20.09
C GLU A 35 16.70 -7.10 18.95
N THR A 36 15.47 -6.85 18.49
CA THR A 36 14.87 -7.52 17.35
C THR A 36 15.65 -7.23 16.07
N ALA A 37 16.03 -5.98 15.81
CA ALA A 37 16.85 -5.62 14.67
C ALA A 37 18.20 -6.35 14.64
N GLN A 38 18.87 -6.48 15.79
CA GLN A 38 20.11 -7.22 15.90
C GLN A 38 19.91 -8.73 15.63
N TRP A 39 18.85 -9.32 16.19
CA TRP A 39 18.50 -10.71 15.94
C TRP A 39 18.26 -10.99 14.46
N VAL A 40 17.47 -10.14 13.79
CA VAL A 40 17.22 -10.24 12.33
C VAL A 40 18.52 -10.17 11.56
N LYS A 41 19.43 -9.26 11.90
CA LYS A 41 20.74 -9.14 11.26
C LYS A 41 21.58 -10.41 11.42
N GLU A 42 21.59 -11.02 12.59
CA GLU A 42 22.33 -12.26 12.85
C GLU A 42 21.76 -13.45 12.06
N GLN A 43 20.43 -13.59 12.02
CA GLN A 43 19.74 -14.61 11.22
C GLN A 43 20.02 -14.43 9.71
N ASN A 44 19.96 -13.21 9.23
CA ASN A 44 20.26 -12.88 7.83
C ASN A 44 21.71 -13.18 7.46
N ASN A 45 22.68 -12.94 8.34
CA ASN A 45 24.07 -13.28 8.10
C ASN A 45 24.26 -14.79 7.82
N ILE A 46 23.62 -15.65 8.60
CA ILE A 46 23.68 -17.10 8.38
C ILE A 46 22.99 -17.49 7.06
N THR A 47 21.82 -16.91 6.81
CA THR A 47 21.05 -17.16 5.59
C THR A 47 21.86 -16.78 4.35
N PHE A 48 22.43 -15.59 4.31
CA PHE A 48 23.20 -15.11 3.16
C PHE A 48 24.50 -15.88 2.99
N GLN A 49 25.21 -16.24 4.07
CA GLN A 49 26.39 -17.10 3.97
C GLN A 49 26.06 -18.48 3.38
N TYR A 50 24.93 -19.06 3.76
CA TYR A 50 24.49 -20.33 3.17
C TYR A 50 24.13 -20.17 1.68
N LEU A 51 23.34 -19.16 1.34
CA LEU A 51 22.91 -18.90 -0.04
C LEU A 51 24.09 -18.61 -0.97
N GLN A 52 25.14 -17.95 -0.48
CA GLN A 52 26.36 -17.66 -1.24
C GLN A 52 27.18 -18.92 -1.58
N GLN A 53 27.01 -20.01 -0.83
CA GLN A 53 27.72 -21.29 -1.11
C GLN A 53 27.03 -22.10 -2.21
N ILE A 54 25.84 -21.72 -2.66
CA ILE A 54 25.12 -22.40 -3.73
C ILE A 54 25.77 -22.04 -5.07
N SER A 55 26.53 -22.98 -5.65
CA SER A 55 27.30 -22.75 -6.87
C SER A 55 26.46 -22.34 -8.08
N GLN A 56 25.21 -22.76 -8.15
CA GLN A 56 24.27 -22.42 -9.23
C GLN A 56 23.61 -21.05 -9.08
N ARG A 57 23.73 -20.39 -7.93
CA ARG A 57 23.01 -19.17 -7.61
C ARG A 57 23.18 -18.07 -8.65
N ASP A 58 24.41 -17.79 -9.04
CA ASP A 58 24.73 -16.73 -10.01
C ASP A 58 24.25 -17.09 -11.42
N THR A 59 24.35 -18.37 -11.81
CA THR A 59 23.84 -18.86 -13.09
C THR A 59 22.31 -18.73 -13.15
N ILE A 60 21.60 -19.11 -12.07
CA ILE A 60 20.16 -18.96 -11.98
C ILE A 60 19.77 -17.49 -12.01
N LYS A 61 20.45 -16.64 -11.23
CA LYS A 61 20.19 -15.19 -11.22
C LYS A 61 20.35 -14.59 -12.62
N LYS A 62 21.46 -14.91 -13.28
CA LYS A 62 21.71 -14.44 -14.66
C LYS A 62 20.59 -14.88 -15.60
N ARG A 63 20.20 -16.16 -15.55
CA ARG A 63 19.14 -16.69 -16.41
C ARG A 63 17.79 -16.03 -16.11
N LEU A 64 17.44 -15.84 -14.84
CA LEU A 64 16.22 -15.14 -14.46
C LEU A 64 16.22 -13.70 -14.96
N THR A 65 17.34 -12.98 -14.82
CA THR A 65 17.49 -11.62 -15.35
C THR A 65 17.24 -11.59 -16.86
N GLU A 66 17.88 -12.47 -17.63
CA GLU A 66 17.72 -12.54 -19.09
C GLU A 66 16.26 -12.80 -19.53
N ILE A 67 15.57 -13.74 -18.87
CA ILE A 67 14.19 -14.10 -19.26
C ILE A 67 13.17 -13.10 -18.75
N TRP A 68 13.50 -12.28 -17.73
CA TRP A 68 12.60 -11.28 -17.15
C TRP A 68 12.75 -9.89 -17.79
N ASP A 69 13.89 -9.69 -18.48
CA ASP A 69 14.22 -8.44 -19.16
C ASP A 69 13.52 -8.34 -20.51
N TYR A 70 12.21 -8.07 -20.47
CA TYR A 70 11.40 -7.78 -21.65
C TYR A 70 10.37 -6.72 -21.31
N GLU A 71 9.96 -5.93 -22.30
CA GLU A 71 8.92 -4.92 -22.14
C GLU A 71 7.58 -5.55 -21.77
N LYS A 72 6.93 -5.01 -20.75
CA LYS A 72 5.60 -5.41 -20.26
C LYS A 72 4.67 -4.23 -20.32
N ILE A 73 3.56 -4.35 -21.04
CA ILE A 73 2.56 -3.29 -21.19
C ILE A 73 1.20 -3.85 -20.79
N SER A 74 0.47 -3.12 -19.95
CA SER A 74 -0.93 -3.46 -19.62
C SER A 74 -1.87 -3.07 -20.75
N ALA A 75 -3.08 -3.63 -20.74
CA ALA A 75 -4.15 -3.12 -21.59
C ALA A 75 -4.42 -1.64 -21.26
N PRO A 76 -4.55 -0.76 -22.26
CA PRO A 76 -4.88 0.65 -22.04
C PRO A 76 -6.34 0.83 -21.62
N THR A 77 -6.58 1.78 -20.72
CA THR A 77 -7.92 2.23 -20.32
C THR A 77 -8.10 3.70 -20.69
N LYS A 78 -9.31 4.09 -21.12
CA LYS A 78 -9.61 5.48 -21.46
C LYS A 78 -10.20 6.21 -20.26
N HIS A 79 -9.60 7.36 -19.89
CA HIS A 79 -10.14 8.29 -18.91
C HIS A 79 -10.10 9.71 -19.49
N GLY A 80 -11.24 10.39 -19.53
CA GLY A 80 -11.39 11.63 -20.32
C GLY A 80 -11.06 11.37 -21.79
N GLU A 81 -10.16 12.17 -22.34
CA GLU A 81 -9.77 12.06 -23.75
C GLU A 81 -8.50 11.24 -23.99
N LYS A 82 -7.83 10.74 -22.91
CA LYS A 82 -6.55 10.04 -23.01
C LYS A 82 -6.66 8.57 -22.67
N TYR A 83 -5.73 7.79 -23.18
CA TYR A 83 -5.49 6.39 -22.82
C TYR A 83 -4.38 6.32 -21.77
N TYR A 84 -4.56 5.45 -20.78
CA TYR A 84 -3.62 5.21 -19.68
C TYR A 84 -3.27 3.74 -19.61
N TYR A 85 -2.00 3.44 -19.38
CA TYR A 85 -1.49 2.06 -19.25
C TYR A 85 -0.21 2.04 -18.44
N TYR A 86 0.07 0.88 -17.88
CA TYR A 86 1.31 0.62 -17.18
C TYR A 86 2.32 0.00 -18.13
N LYS A 87 3.54 0.50 -18.07
CA LYS A 87 4.67 -0.03 -18.85
C LYS A 87 5.87 -0.25 -17.94
N ASN A 88 6.54 -1.38 -18.15
CA ASN A 88 7.82 -1.70 -17.52
C ASN A 88 8.78 -2.10 -18.65
N GLU A 89 9.91 -1.43 -18.72
CA GLU A 89 10.87 -1.62 -19.81
C GLU A 89 11.72 -2.89 -19.65
N GLY A 90 11.49 -3.68 -18.60
CA GLY A 90 12.15 -4.95 -18.33
C GLY A 90 12.41 -5.15 -16.84
N LEU A 91 13.44 -4.54 -16.30
CA LEU A 91 13.93 -4.76 -14.94
C LEU A 91 13.61 -3.63 -13.95
N GLN A 92 12.73 -2.69 -14.32
CA GLN A 92 12.26 -1.68 -13.38
C GLN A 92 11.56 -2.35 -12.20
N ASN A 93 11.77 -1.82 -10.98
CA ASN A 93 11.16 -2.36 -9.77
C ASN A 93 9.63 -2.33 -9.81
N GLN A 94 9.07 -1.24 -10.35
CA GLN A 94 7.63 -1.06 -10.55
C GLN A 94 7.34 -0.57 -11.96
N SER A 95 6.14 -0.89 -12.48
CA SER A 95 5.69 -0.35 -13.76
C SER A 95 5.33 1.12 -13.62
N VAL A 96 5.67 1.90 -14.63
CA VAL A 96 5.38 3.34 -14.73
C VAL A 96 4.01 3.52 -15.38
N LEU A 97 3.22 4.47 -14.89
CA LEU A 97 1.94 4.86 -15.49
C LEU A 97 2.17 5.89 -16.59
N TYR A 98 1.76 5.56 -17.79
CA TYR A 98 1.82 6.43 -18.96
C TYR A 98 0.44 6.87 -19.41
N SER A 99 0.42 7.97 -20.16
CA SER A 99 -0.74 8.41 -20.96
C SER A 99 -0.37 8.63 -22.41
N SER A 100 -1.35 8.45 -23.31
CA SER A 100 -1.27 8.79 -24.72
C SER A 100 -2.60 9.36 -25.19
N GLU A 101 -2.59 10.26 -26.19
CA GLU A 101 -3.82 10.81 -26.77
C GLU A 101 -4.49 9.81 -27.74
N GLU A 102 -3.70 8.92 -28.32
CA GLU A 102 -4.18 7.86 -29.20
C GLU A 102 -3.44 6.54 -28.95
N LEU A 103 -4.05 5.43 -29.28
CA LEU A 103 -3.42 4.11 -29.15
C LEU A 103 -2.20 4.01 -30.06
N GLY A 104 -1.02 3.75 -29.45
CA GLY A 104 0.25 3.70 -30.18
C GLY A 104 0.86 5.07 -30.50
N GLY A 105 0.29 6.15 -29.98
CA GLY A 105 0.83 7.51 -30.09
C GLY A 105 1.97 7.81 -29.12
N SER A 106 2.31 9.10 -29.00
CA SER A 106 3.36 9.56 -28.10
C SER A 106 3.02 9.30 -26.65
N GLU A 107 3.97 8.76 -25.90
CA GLU A 107 3.84 8.42 -24.49
C GLU A 107 4.27 9.58 -23.59
N ASN A 108 3.49 9.85 -22.55
CA ASN A 108 3.84 10.79 -21.49
C ASN A 108 3.79 10.09 -20.14
N ILE A 109 4.81 10.28 -19.31
CA ILE A 109 4.83 9.75 -17.95
C ILE A 109 3.82 10.53 -17.10
N VAL A 110 2.88 9.83 -16.49
CA VAL A 110 1.90 10.38 -15.55
C VAL A 110 2.39 10.20 -14.11
N LEU A 111 2.86 9.00 -13.79
CA LEU A 111 3.35 8.66 -12.45
C LEU A 111 4.44 7.58 -12.56
N ASP A 112 5.62 7.88 -11.99
CA ASP A 112 6.71 6.90 -11.89
C ASP A 112 6.89 6.47 -10.43
N PRO A 113 6.39 5.28 -10.04
CA PRO A 113 6.53 4.77 -8.69
C PRO A 113 7.97 4.48 -8.27
N ASN A 114 8.89 4.30 -9.23
CA ASN A 114 10.30 4.05 -8.93
C ASN A 114 10.99 5.27 -8.30
N SER A 115 10.35 6.45 -8.40
CA SER A 115 10.81 7.69 -7.78
C SER A 115 10.32 7.90 -6.33
N PHE A 116 9.44 7.04 -5.79
CA PHE A 116 8.85 7.24 -4.47
C PHE A 116 9.83 7.07 -3.32
N SER A 117 10.79 6.16 -3.45
CA SER A 117 11.86 5.95 -2.48
C SER A 117 13.13 5.46 -3.17
N SER A 118 14.28 5.81 -2.59
CA SER A 118 15.59 5.42 -3.14
C SER A 118 15.91 3.93 -2.98
N ASP A 119 15.29 3.28 -2.00
CA ASP A 119 15.48 1.85 -1.68
C ASP A 119 14.40 0.95 -2.28
N GLY A 120 13.37 1.54 -2.93
CA GLY A 120 12.28 0.83 -3.58
C GLY A 120 11.27 0.21 -2.62
N THR A 121 11.26 0.62 -1.35
CA THR A 121 10.33 0.09 -0.33
C THR A 121 8.93 0.68 -0.40
N ILE A 122 8.75 1.83 -1.07
CA ILE A 122 7.43 2.44 -1.27
C ILE A 122 6.83 1.99 -2.59
N ALA A 123 5.67 1.36 -2.54
CA ALA A 123 4.96 0.85 -3.70
C ALA A 123 3.72 1.65 -4.06
N LEU A 124 3.41 1.74 -5.37
CA LEU A 124 2.12 2.19 -5.86
C LEU A 124 1.07 1.11 -5.58
N SER A 125 0.06 1.44 -4.78
CA SER A 125 -0.95 0.49 -4.30
C SER A 125 -2.36 0.74 -4.86
N GLY A 126 -2.51 1.62 -5.83
CA GLY A 126 -3.76 1.90 -6.51
C GLY A 126 -3.74 3.24 -7.24
N THR A 127 -4.57 3.32 -8.28
CA THR A 127 -4.82 4.55 -9.07
C THR A 127 -6.30 4.70 -9.33
N TYR A 128 -6.82 5.92 -9.21
CA TYR A 128 -8.24 6.24 -9.25
C TYR A 128 -8.43 7.53 -10.03
N PHE A 129 -8.91 7.45 -11.25
CA PHE A 129 -9.18 8.62 -12.08
C PHE A 129 -10.54 9.22 -11.73
N ASN A 130 -10.63 10.54 -11.72
CA ASN A 130 -11.93 11.19 -11.68
C ASN A 130 -12.62 11.08 -13.05
N MET A 131 -13.93 11.39 -13.11
CA MET A 131 -14.76 11.24 -14.30
C MET A 131 -14.19 11.99 -15.52
N ASN A 132 -13.64 13.18 -15.31
CA ASN A 132 -13.08 14.03 -16.37
C ASN A 132 -11.67 13.60 -16.82
N GLY A 133 -11.00 12.70 -16.10
CA GLY A 133 -9.65 12.25 -16.39
C GLY A 133 -8.56 13.32 -16.21
N ASN A 134 -8.86 14.40 -15.47
CA ASN A 134 -7.90 15.47 -15.20
C ASN A 134 -7.25 15.38 -13.81
N LEU A 135 -7.79 14.54 -12.93
CA LEU A 135 -7.25 14.24 -11.62
C LEU A 135 -7.00 12.74 -11.46
N LEU A 136 -5.89 12.42 -10.84
CA LEU A 136 -5.48 11.07 -10.48
C LEU A 136 -5.32 10.98 -8.96
N GLY A 137 -6.24 10.29 -8.30
CA GLY A 137 -5.99 9.80 -6.95
C GLY A 137 -5.06 8.59 -7.02
N TYR A 138 -4.11 8.49 -6.11
CA TYR A 138 -3.23 7.31 -6.06
C TYR A 138 -2.84 6.97 -4.62
N ALA A 139 -2.52 5.71 -4.40
CA ALA A 139 -2.17 5.17 -3.10
C ALA A 139 -0.72 4.74 -3.05
N LYS A 140 -0.03 5.05 -1.95
CA LYS A 140 1.29 4.51 -1.61
C LYS A 140 1.17 3.57 -0.43
N SER A 141 1.93 2.47 -0.45
CA SER A 141 2.17 1.62 0.71
C SER A 141 3.66 1.45 0.94
N GLU A 142 4.07 1.37 2.20
CA GLU A 142 5.48 1.28 2.59
C GLU A 142 5.77 -0.10 3.19
N GLY A 143 6.91 -0.69 2.81
CA GLY A 143 7.42 -1.94 3.37
C GLY A 143 6.51 -3.15 3.23
N GLY A 144 5.59 -3.16 2.24
CA GLY A 144 4.61 -4.23 2.07
C GLY A 144 3.45 -4.19 3.07
N SER A 145 3.30 -3.11 3.82
CA SER A 145 2.18 -2.90 4.75
C SER A 145 0.85 -2.78 4.01
N ASP A 146 -0.24 -3.23 4.66
CA ASP A 146 -1.61 -2.96 4.20
C ASP A 146 -2.03 -1.50 4.41
N TRP A 147 -1.31 -0.75 5.25
CA TRP A 147 -1.54 0.67 5.42
C TRP A 147 -1.15 1.43 4.15
N LYS A 148 -2.06 2.30 3.73
CA LYS A 148 -1.92 3.15 2.55
C LYS A 148 -2.05 4.61 2.94
N GLU A 149 -1.39 5.43 2.16
CA GLU A 149 -1.58 6.87 2.16
C GLU A 149 -2.09 7.30 0.80
N PHE A 150 -3.09 8.18 0.78
CA PHE A 150 -3.70 8.68 -0.45
C PHE A 150 -3.17 10.05 -0.80
N TYR A 151 -2.95 10.25 -2.09
CA TYR A 151 -2.48 11.48 -2.72
C TYR A 151 -3.33 11.78 -3.95
N VAL A 152 -3.35 13.05 -4.35
CA VAL A 152 -4.04 13.48 -5.58
C VAL A 152 -3.07 14.23 -6.47
N ARG A 153 -3.06 13.89 -7.76
CA ARG A 153 -2.24 14.53 -8.79
C ARG A 153 -3.15 15.22 -9.82
N ASP A 154 -2.83 16.45 -10.15
CA ASP A 154 -3.34 17.13 -11.34
C ASP A 154 -2.56 16.60 -12.56
N ILE A 155 -3.26 15.91 -13.45
CA ILE A 155 -2.67 15.29 -14.65
C ILE A 155 -2.21 16.34 -15.67
N THR A 156 -2.87 17.50 -15.69
CA THR A 156 -2.55 18.57 -16.64
C THR A 156 -1.21 19.22 -16.29
N THR A 157 -1.00 19.47 -15.02
CA THR A 157 0.23 20.11 -14.53
C THR A 157 1.32 19.12 -14.16
N GLY A 158 0.98 17.85 -13.98
CA GLY A 158 1.88 16.79 -13.50
C GLY A 158 2.29 16.95 -12.03
N LYS A 159 1.60 17.80 -11.26
CA LYS A 159 1.92 18.08 -9.86
C LYS A 159 0.93 17.46 -8.91
N ASP A 160 1.43 17.02 -7.77
CA ASP A 160 0.57 16.60 -6.67
C ASP A 160 -0.08 17.81 -6.02
N LEU A 161 -1.35 17.65 -5.62
CA LEU A 161 -2.07 18.61 -4.78
C LEU A 161 -1.60 18.45 -3.32
N GLU A 162 -2.09 19.32 -2.44
CA GLU A 162 -1.75 19.26 -1.01
C GLU A 162 -2.50 18.14 -0.25
N ASP A 163 -3.45 17.50 -0.91
CA ASP A 163 -4.30 16.45 -0.35
C ASP A 163 -3.47 15.20 -0.03
N HIS A 164 -3.38 14.88 1.26
CA HIS A 164 -2.64 13.75 1.79
C HIS A 164 -3.41 13.11 2.93
N LEU A 165 -3.89 11.86 2.73
CA LEU A 165 -4.73 11.15 3.67
C LEU A 165 -4.02 9.90 4.19
N LYS A 166 -4.24 9.60 5.47
CA LYS A 166 -3.61 8.48 6.20
C LYS A 166 -4.64 7.54 6.81
N TRP A 167 -4.16 6.49 7.44
CA TRP A 167 -4.94 5.50 8.19
C TRP A 167 -5.92 4.73 7.32
N ILE A 168 -5.48 4.39 6.12
CA ILE A 168 -6.29 3.73 5.10
C ILE A 168 -5.81 2.30 4.93
N LYS A 169 -6.73 1.34 5.05
CA LYS A 169 -6.55 -0.06 4.65
C LYS A 169 -7.75 -0.51 3.83
N PHE A 170 -7.52 -1.36 2.84
CA PHE A 170 -8.57 -2.03 2.05
C PHE A 170 -9.60 -1.08 1.41
N SER A 171 -9.25 0.18 1.23
CA SER A 171 -10.11 1.20 0.63
C SER A 171 -9.61 1.63 -0.75
N SER A 172 -10.54 2.13 -1.55
CA SER A 172 -10.32 2.85 -2.81
C SER A 172 -10.78 4.31 -2.67
N MET A 173 -10.46 5.14 -3.66
CA MET A 173 -11.09 6.47 -3.82
C MET A 173 -12.25 6.34 -4.78
N SER A 174 -13.42 6.83 -4.38
CA SER A 174 -14.61 6.87 -5.21
C SER A 174 -15.01 8.31 -5.44
N TRP A 175 -14.67 8.84 -6.60
CA TRP A 175 -14.85 10.25 -6.95
C TRP A 175 -16.32 10.67 -6.98
N ALA A 176 -16.59 11.87 -6.50
CA ALA A 176 -17.90 12.53 -6.59
C ALA A 176 -17.75 14.04 -6.39
N GLY A 177 -18.19 14.82 -7.37
CA GLY A 177 -18.20 16.27 -7.29
C GLY A 177 -16.80 16.86 -7.10
N ASP A 178 -16.60 17.60 -6.00
CA ASP A 178 -15.34 18.29 -5.67
C ASP A 178 -14.43 17.48 -4.73
N GLY A 179 -14.62 16.14 -4.66
CA GLY A 179 -13.84 15.27 -3.78
C GLY A 179 -14.08 13.80 -4.06
N PHE A 180 -13.90 12.97 -3.04
CA PHE A 180 -14.10 11.52 -3.15
C PHE A 180 -14.51 10.90 -1.82
N TYR A 181 -15.20 9.76 -1.90
CA TYR A 181 -15.47 8.90 -0.76
C TYR A 181 -14.33 7.90 -0.57
N TYR A 182 -14.05 7.58 0.68
CA TYR A 182 -13.06 6.56 1.06
C TYR A 182 -13.37 6.01 2.45
N SER A 183 -12.76 4.89 2.80
CA SER A 183 -12.85 4.34 4.15
C SER A 183 -11.52 4.45 4.87
N ARG A 184 -11.56 4.77 6.15
CA ARG A 184 -10.38 4.78 7.00
C ARG A 184 -10.67 4.24 8.39
N TYR A 185 -9.62 3.82 9.03
CA TYR A 185 -9.60 3.45 10.46
C TYR A 185 -9.24 4.65 11.33
N PRO A 186 -9.55 4.62 12.62
CA PRO A 186 -8.98 5.56 13.59
C PRO A 186 -7.45 5.53 13.56
N GLU A 187 -6.82 6.62 13.93
CA GLU A 187 -5.39 6.63 14.17
C GLU A 187 -5.06 5.70 15.33
N PRO A 188 -4.08 4.76 15.19
CA PRO A 188 -3.71 3.83 16.25
C PRO A 188 -3.28 4.53 17.52
N GLU A 189 -3.82 4.09 18.66
CA GLU A 189 -3.40 4.58 19.98
C GLU A 189 -2.08 3.88 20.37
N GLY A 190 -1.10 4.64 20.89
CA GLY A 190 0.16 4.08 21.36
C GLY A 190 1.27 3.89 20.32
N GLY A 191 1.05 4.27 19.06
CA GLY A 191 2.10 4.37 18.03
C GLY A 191 2.44 3.09 17.28
N GLY A 192 1.78 1.97 17.54
CA GLY A 192 1.99 0.69 16.85
C GLY A 192 1.04 0.51 15.66
N LYS A 193 1.46 0.84 14.43
CA LYS A 193 0.65 0.60 13.22
C LYS A 193 0.26 -0.88 13.01
N LEU A 194 1.00 -1.80 13.62
CA LEU A 194 0.84 -3.24 13.43
C LEU A 194 0.09 -3.93 14.56
N ASP A 195 0.00 -3.30 15.75
CA ASP A 195 -0.49 -3.91 16.97
C ASP A 195 -1.99 -3.70 17.21
N ASP A 196 -2.59 -2.69 16.56
CA ASP A 196 -4.00 -2.37 16.73
C ASP A 196 -4.92 -3.27 15.91
N THR A 197 -6.06 -3.61 16.51
CA THR A 197 -7.14 -4.32 15.80
C THR A 197 -7.71 -3.46 14.67
N ASN A 198 -8.03 -4.08 13.54
CA ASN A 198 -8.71 -3.41 12.43
C ASN A 198 -10.20 -3.26 12.75
N GLU A 199 -10.54 -2.27 13.57
CA GLU A 199 -11.91 -1.98 13.99
C GLU A 199 -12.31 -0.55 13.58
N ASN A 200 -13.61 -0.32 13.38
CA ASN A 200 -14.18 0.98 13.04
C ASN A 200 -13.72 1.52 11.66
N SER A 201 -13.75 0.67 10.63
CA SER A 201 -13.60 1.12 9.25
C SER A 201 -14.83 1.91 8.81
N TRP A 202 -14.75 3.24 8.89
CA TRP A 202 -15.85 4.16 8.60
C TRP A 202 -15.64 4.88 7.28
N VAL A 203 -16.77 5.24 6.63
CA VAL A 203 -16.77 5.94 5.35
C VAL A 203 -16.79 7.44 5.56
N TYR A 204 -15.87 8.13 4.87
CA TYR A 204 -15.74 9.58 4.86
C TYR A 204 -15.82 10.14 3.44
N TYR A 205 -16.15 11.42 3.35
CA TYR A 205 -15.99 12.22 2.15
C TYR A 205 -14.90 13.25 2.37
N HIS A 206 -13.89 13.20 1.53
CA HIS A 206 -12.81 14.17 1.47
C HIS A 206 -13.09 15.19 0.37
N LYS A 207 -13.10 16.47 0.74
CA LYS A 207 -13.17 17.58 -0.21
C LYS A 207 -11.77 18.03 -0.57
N LEU A 208 -11.46 18.12 -1.85
CA LEU A 208 -10.15 18.56 -2.33
C LEU A 208 -9.75 19.93 -1.77
N GLY A 209 -8.45 20.05 -1.46
CA GLY A 209 -7.87 21.26 -0.89
C GLY A 209 -8.21 21.50 0.58
N THR A 210 -8.75 20.51 1.29
CA THR A 210 -8.99 20.57 2.72
C THR A 210 -8.15 19.57 3.49
N GLY A 211 -7.92 19.80 4.78
CA GLY A 211 -7.22 18.83 5.63
C GLY A 211 -8.11 17.64 5.98
N GLN A 212 -7.52 16.44 6.10
CA GLN A 212 -8.22 15.20 6.45
C GLN A 212 -9.04 15.29 7.74
N SER A 213 -8.64 16.13 8.69
CA SER A 213 -9.39 16.35 9.96
C SER A 213 -10.76 17.00 9.76
N SER A 214 -11.00 17.63 8.61
CA SER A 214 -12.28 18.25 8.25
C SER A 214 -13.17 17.34 7.40
N ASP A 215 -12.75 16.11 7.14
CA ASP A 215 -13.51 15.16 6.34
C ASP A 215 -14.86 14.83 6.96
N ARG A 216 -15.87 14.85 6.13
CA ARG A 216 -17.23 14.59 6.58
C ARG A 216 -17.46 13.08 6.74
N LEU A 217 -17.83 12.66 7.95
CA LEU A 217 -18.30 11.29 8.20
C LEU A 217 -19.61 11.04 7.43
N ILE A 218 -19.62 10.01 6.62
CA ILE A 218 -20.78 9.60 5.79
C ILE A 218 -21.51 8.44 6.44
N TYR A 219 -20.74 7.43 6.90
CA TYR A 219 -21.30 6.26 7.53
C TYR A 219 -20.38 5.69 8.59
N SER A 220 -20.94 5.28 9.72
CA SER A 220 -20.27 4.58 10.80
C SER A 220 -21.19 3.50 11.39
N ASP A 221 -20.60 2.46 11.95
CA ASP A 221 -21.31 1.38 12.63
C ASP A 221 -20.57 0.97 13.90
N PRO A 222 -20.68 1.77 14.99
CA PRO A 222 -19.96 1.49 16.24
C PRO A 222 -20.46 0.23 16.97
N GLU A 223 -21.67 -0.25 16.68
CA GLU A 223 -22.19 -1.50 17.27
C GLU A 223 -21.54 -2.75 16.66
N ASN A 224 -20.97 -2.62 15.46
CA ASN A 224 -20.30 -3.71 14.75
C ASN A 224 -18.89 -3.29 14.29
N PRO A 225 -17.95 -3.05 15.21
CA PRO A 225 -16.67 -2.41 14.92
C PRO A 225 -15.80 -3.21 13.92
N ARG A 226 -15.99 -4.52 13.84
CA ARG A 226 -15.23 -5.43 12.95
C ARG A 226 -15.78 -5.54 11.53
N ILE A 227 -16.96 -4.97 11.28
CA ILE A 227 -17.52 -4.91 9.93
C ILE A 227 -16.82 -3.79 9.17
N SER A 228 -16.22 -4.15 8.04
CA SER A 228 -15.63 -3.18 7.12
C SER A 228 -16.72 -2.53 6.27
N ASN A 229 -16.63 -1.21 6.13
CA ASN A 229 -17.58 -0.40 5.37
C ASN A 229 -16.87 0.23 4.19
N TYR A 230 -17.46 0.15 3.00
CA TYR A 230 -16.89 0.65 1.75
C TYR A 230 -17.88 1.55 1.04
N ALA A 231 -17.35 2.48 0.27
CA ALA A 231 -18.12 3.36 -0.60
C ALA A 231 -17.71 3.18 -2.06
N SER A 232 -18.69 3.18 -2.95
CA SER A 232 -18.48 3.28 -4.39
C SER A 232 -19.56 4.16 -5.00
N THR A 233 -19.21 4.91 -6.03
CA THR A 233 -20.13 5.76 -6.77
C THR A 233 -20.53 5.11 -8.09
N SER A 234 -21.71 5.46 -8.62
CA SER A 234 -22.05 5.15 -9.99
C SER A 234 -21.10 5.89 -10.96
N ALA A 235 -21.02 5.42 -12.21
CA ALA A 235 -20.15 6.01 -13.21
C ALA A 235 -20.47 7.49 -13.52
N ASP A 236 -21.73 7.92 -13.30
CA ASP A 236 -22.19 9.31 -13.43
C ASP A 236 -22.12 10.10 -12.11
N GLU A 237 -21.53 9.52 -11.07
CA GLU A 237 -21.37 10.07 -9.70
C GLU A 237 -22.68 10.46 -9.00
N ASN A 238 -23.87 10.06 -9.52
CA ASN A 238 -25.17 10.44 -8.97
C ASN A 238 -25.61 9.57 -7.78
N TYR A 239 -25.07 8.36 -7.67
CA TYR A 239 -25.43 7.41 -6.61
C TYR A 239 -24.21 6.97 -5.82
N LEU A 240 -24.37 6.91 -4.51
CA LEU A 240 -23.41 6.34 -3.57
C LEU A 240 -23.92 4.98 -3.10
N TYR A 241 -23.11 3.95 -3.28
CA TYR A 241 -23.37 2.61 -2.76
C TYR A 241 -22.48 2.36 -1.53
N LEU A 242 -23.10 1.91 -0.46
CA LEU A 242 -22.39 1.46 0.74
C LEU A 242 -22.42 -0.06 0.79
N SER A 243 -21.27 -0.68 0.89
CA SER A 243 -21.08 -2.12 1.04
C SER A 243 -20.51 -2.43 2.41
N ARG A 244 -20.96 -3.54 3.02
CA ARG A 244 -20.54 -3.98 4.36
C ARG A 244 -20.14 -5.45 4.30
N THR A 245 -18.99 -5.80 4.90
CA THR A 245 -18.48 -7.19 4.94
C THR A 245 -17.86 -7.51 6.29
#